data_5360f99109f82e3d8609c6852194a193
#
_entry.id   5360f99109f82e3d8609c6852194a193
#
_cell.length_a   1.000
_cell.length_b   1.000
_cell.length_c   1.000
_cell.angle_alpha   90.00
_cell.angle_beta   90.00
_cell.angle_gamma   90.00
#
_symmetry.space_group_name_H-M   'P 1'
#
loop_
_entity.id
_entity.type
_entity.pdbx_description
1 polymer ?
#
loop_
_entity_poly.entity_id
_entity_poly.type
_entity_poly.pdbx_seq_one_letter_code
_entity_poly.pdbx_strand_id
1 'polypeptide(L)'
;QLAAGVTYTSKKVLQYAVILLGFGMNLSQILSKGAQSLPIIVATISTSLVIAFVLCRVMNVPGKIATLVGVGSSICGGSAIAATAPVIDADDREIAQAISVIFLFNVIAALVFPTLGGMLGLTNEGFGLFAGTAINDTSSVTAAASAWDSMHPGANVLESATVVKLTRTLAIIPITLVLACWQMHLARKAGGDAKSTFS
;
A
#
# COMPACT_ATOMS: atom_id res chain seq x y z
N GLN A 1 19.29 -19.38 -8.51
CA GLN A 1 19.99 -18.20 -9.05
C GLN A 1 19.07 -17.31 -9.89
N LEU A 2 18.16 -17.87 -10.73
CA LEU A 2 17.22 -17.10 -11.55
C LEU A 2 16.21 -16.30 -10.71
N ALA A 3 15.67 -16.86 -9.63
CA ALA A 3 14.71 -16.17 -8.77
C ALA A 3 15.30 -14.91 -8.10
N ALA A 4 16.55 -14.97 -7.63
CA ALA A 4 17.25 -13.82 -7.06
C ALA A 4 17.48 -12.72 -8.11
N GLY A 5 17.87 -13.10 -9.34
CA GLY A 5 18.04 -12.17 -10.45
C GLY A 5 16.72 -11.51 -10.85
N VAL A 6 15.64 -12.24 -10.97
CA VAL A 6 14.31 -11.71 -11.29
C VAL A 6 13.84 -10.73 -10.21
N THR A 7 14.01 -11.08 -8.92
CA THR A 7 13.63 -10.20 -7.80
C THR A 7 14.48 -8.93 -7.78
N TYR A 8 15.78 -9.03 -8.02
CA TYR A 8 16.65 -7.86 -8.09
C TYR A 8 16.27 -6.95 -9.25
N THR A 9 16.12 -7.52 -10.46
CA THR A 9 15.77 -6.76 -11.68
C THR A 9 14.42 -6.08 -11.53
N SER A 10 13.39 -6.78 -11.05
CA SER A 10 12.05 -6.18 -10.88
C SER A 10 12.08 -5.01 -9.89
N LYS A 11 12.79 -5.13 -8.76
CA LYS A 11 12.90 -4.04 -7.78
C LYS A 11 13.68 -2.85 -8.35
N LYS A 12 14.82 -3.08 -9.00
CA LYS A 12 15.67 -2.01 -9.54
C LYS A 12 15.04 -1.32 -10.74
N VAL A 13 14.46 -2.08 -11.67
CA VAL A 13 13.76 -1.51 -12.83
C VAL A 13 12.57 -0.68 -12.39
N LEU A 14 11.77 -1.16 -11.40
CA LEU A 14 10.67 -0.38 -10.84
C LEU A 14 11.15 0.90 -10.17
N GLN A 15 12.24 0.85 -9.38
CA GLN A 15 12.83 2.04 -8.76
C GLN A 15 13.26 3.08 -9.80
N TYR A 16 13.94 2.65 -10.85
CA TYR A 16 14.37 3.54 -11.94
C TYR A 16 13.17 4.10 -12.70
N ALA A 17 12.16 3.29 -12.99
CA ALA A 17 10.93 3.75 -13.64
C ALA A 17 10.22 4.83 -12.82
N VAL A 18 10.08 4.65 -11.51
CA VAL A 18 9.48 5.65 -10.60
C VAL A 18 10.32 6.93 -10.52
N ILE A 19 11.65 6.81 -10.47
CA ILE A 19 12.56 7.97 -10.48
C ILE A 19 12.40 8.76 -11.78
N LEU A 20 12.45 8.06 -12.92
CA LEU A 20 12.30 8.70 -14.25
C LEU A 20 10.91 9.37 -14.40
N LEU A 21 9.87 8.71 -13.92
CA LEU A 21 8.54 9.30 -13.89
C LEU A 21 8.52 10.59 -13.06
N GLY A 22 9.19 10.59 -11.89
CA GLY A 22 9.31 11.76 -11.03
C GLY A 22 10.02 12.95 -11.68
N PHE A 23 11.02 12.71 -12.53
CA PHE A 23 11.69 13.77 -13.29
C PHE A 23 10.80 14.42 -14.36
N GLY A 24 9.82 13.68 -14.89
CA GLY A 24 8.84 14.20 -15.85
C GLY A 24 7.73 15.04 -15.21
N MET A 25 7.62 15.01 -13.87
CA MET A 25 6.50 15.64 -13.14
C MET A 25 6.84 17.03 -12.64
N ASN A 26 5.85 17.93 -12.68
CA ASN A 26 5.98 19.25 -12.09
C ASN A 26 5.82 19.19 -10.57
N LEU A 27 6.82 19.66 -9.82
CA LEU A 27 6.84 19.62 -8.35
C LEU A 27 5.62 20.31 -7.71
N SER A 28 5.15 21.41 -8.30
CA SER A 28 3.97 22.13 -7.81
C SER A 28 2.69 21.30 -7.98
N GLN A 29 2.58 20.52 -9.06
CA GLN A 29 1.47 19.61 -9.27
C GLN A 29 1.51 18.44 -8.27
N ILE A 30 2.70 17.91 -7.99
CA ILE A 30 2.88 16.83 -6.98
C ILE A 30 2.39 17.32 -5.61
N LEU A 31 2.83 18.50 -5.18
CA LEU A 31 2.44 19.07 -3.90
C LEU A 31 0.93 19.37 -3.82
N SER A 32 0.37 19.96 -4.89
CA SER A 32 -1.06 20.27 -4.96
C SER A 32 -1.93 19.01 -4.93
N LYS A 33 -1.68 18.05 -5.83
CA LYS A 33 -2.44 16.78 -5.90
C LYS A 33 -2.25 15.94 -4.64
N GLY A 34 -1.02 15.90 -4.10
CA GLY A 34 -0.72 15.23 -2.84
C GLY A 34 -1.52 15.82 -1.68
N ALA A 35 -1.53 17.14 -1.52
CA ALA A 35 -2.28 17.82 -0.47
C ALA A 35 -3.79 17.62 -0.61
N GLN A 36 -4.33 17.71 -1.81
CA GLN A 36 -5.77 17.49 -2.08
C GLN A 36 -6.20 16.05 -1.78
N SER A 37 -5.33 15.07 -1.99
CA SER A 37 -5.64 13.66 -1.73
C SER A 37 -5.51 13.26 -0.25
N LEU A 38 -4.82 14.04 0.60
CA LEU A 38 -4.59 13.72 2.01
C LEU A 38 -5.86 13.37 2.81
N PRO A 39 -6.95 14.16 2.77
CA PRO A 39 -8.15 13.82 3.54
C PRO A 39 -8.73 12.45 3.14
N ILE A 40 -8.73 12.15 1.84
CA ILE A 40 -9.24 10.88 1.30
C ILE A 40 -8.31 9.73 1.69
N ILE A 41 -6.98 9.95 1.63
CA ILE A 41 -5.99 8.97 2.06
C ILE A 41 -6.17 8.63 3.55
N VAL A 42 -6.31 9.63 4.40
CA VAL A 42 -6.53 9.43 5.85
C VAL A 42 -7.84 8.68 6.10
N ALA A 43 -8.93 9.06 5.44
CA ALA A 43 -10.21 8.39 5.55
C ALA A 43 -10.14 6.92 5.09
N THR A 44 -9.51 6.65 3.94
CA THR A 44 -9.38 5.28 3.40
C THR A 44 -8.47 4.40 4.26
N ILE A 45 -7.36 4.93 4.78
CA ILE A 45 -6.49 4.19 5.70
C ILE A 45 -7.24 3.86 6.99
N SER A 46 -7.91 4.83 7.60
CA SER A 46 -8.66 4.64 8.85
C SER A 46 -9.77 3.62 8.67
N THR A 47 -10.56 3.74 7.60
CA THR A 47 -11.65 2.81 7.29
C THR A 47 -11.10 1.39 7.03
N SER A 48 -10.02 1.26 6.26
CA SER A 48 -9.40 -0.04 5.98
C SER A 48 -8.89 -0.72 7.26
N LEU A 49 -8.23 0.02 8.15
CA LEU A 49 -7.75 -0.50 9.44
C LEU A 49 -8.91 -0.94 10.34
N VAL A 50 -9.98 -0.14 10.42
CA VAL A 50 -11.18 -0.48 11.21
C VAL A 50 -11.84 -1.73 10.65
N ILE A 51 -12.05 -1.82 9.34
CA ILE A 51 -12.65 -2.99 8.69
C ILE A 51 -11.78 -4.22 8.91
N ALA A 52 -10.46 -4.11 8.72
CA ALA A 52 -9.54 -5.22 8.97
C ALA A 52 -9.63 -5.70 10.42
N PHE A 53 -9.64 -4.79 11.39
CA PHE A 53 -9.78 -5.13 12.80
C PHE A 53 -11.11 -5.85 13.10
N VAL A 54 -12.23 -5.34 12.60
CA VAL A 54 -13.55 -5.93 12.79
C VAL A 54 -13.63 -7.32 12.15
N LEU A 55 -13.20 -7.46 10.89
CA LEU A 55 -13.22 -8.74 10.17
C LEU A 55 -12.33 -9.78 10.86
N CYS A 56 -11.17 -9.38 11.34
CA CYS A 56 -10.29 -10.29 12.06
C CYS A 56 -10.93 -10.81 13.36
N ARG A 57 -11.65 -9.96 14.07
CA ARG A 57 -12.41 -10.37 15.26
C ARG A 57 -13.54 -11.32 14.92
N VAL A 58 -14.31 -11.03 13.86
CA VAL A 58 -15.44 -11.87 13.44
C VAL A 58 -14.97 -13.22 12.89
N MET A 59 -13.88 -13.23 12.12
CA MET A 59 -13.37 -14.45 11.47
C MET A 59 -12.38 -15.24 12.34
N ASN A 60 -12.06 -14.79 13.55
CA ASN A 60 -11.07 -15.39 14.45
C ASN A 60 -9.69 -15.60 13.78
N VAL A 61 -9.24 -14.66 12.97
CA VAL A 61 -7.92 -14.71 12.32
C VAL A 61 -6.83 -14.42 13.37
N PRO A 62 -5.69 -15.15 13.34
CA PRO A 62 -4.57 -14.86 14.23
C PRO A 62 -4.15 -13.39 14.16
N GLY A 63 -3.96 -12.78 15.34
CA GLY A 63 -3.76 -11.32 15.46
C GLY A 63 -2.59 -10.77 14.65
N LYS A 64 -1.50 -11.54 14.50
CA LYS A 64 -0.33 -11.13 13.69
C LYS A 64 -0.68 -11.04 12.20
N ILE A 65 -1.31 -12.10 11.64
CA ILE A 65 -1.76 -12.11 10.24
C ILE A 65 -2.76 -10.98 10.00
N ALA A 66 -3.69 -10.81 10.91
CA ALA A 66 -4.68 -9.74 10.92
C ALA A 66 -4.05 -8.35 10.82
N THR A 67 -3.03 -8.09 11.64
CA THR A 67 -2.30 -6.83 11.65
C THR A 67 -1.53 -6.64 10.34
N LEU A 68 -0.84 -7.68 9.85
CA LEU A 68 -0.09 -7.60 8.59
C LEU A 68 -1.00 -7.33 7.39
N VAL A 69 -2.13 -8.05 7.29
CA VAL A 69 -3.10 -7.84 6.20
C VAL A 69 -3.75 -6.45 6.34
N GLY A 70 -4.12 -6.05 7.56
CA GLY A 70 -4.71 -4.73 7.83
C GLY A 70 -3.79 -3.57 7.43
N VAL A 71 -2.53 -3.61 7.86
CA VAL A 71 -1.54 -2.59 7.52
C VAL A 71 -1.17 -2.66 6.03
N GLY A 72 -0.99 -3.87 5.49
CA GLY A 72 -0.71 -4.07 4.07
C GLY A 72 -1.81 -3.52 3.16
N SER A 73 -3.07 -3.83 3.44
CA SER A 73 -4.21 -3.32 2.66
C SER A 73 -4.46 -1.82 2.86
N SER A 74 -4.03 -1.27 3.99
CA SER A 74 -4.24 0.16 4.30
C SER A 74 -3.21 1.09 3.68
N ILE A 75 -2.00 0.62 3.36
CA ILE A 75 -0.90 1.49 2.93
C ILE A 75 -0.42 1.13 1.52
N CYS A 76 0.56 0.21 1.41
CA CYS A 76 1.25 -0.09 0.15
C CYS A 76 1.53 -1.60 -0.06
N GLY A 77 0.77 -2.46 0.58
CA GLY A 77 0.90 -3.90 0.41
C GLY A 77 2.17 -4.46 1.04
N GLY A 78 3.00 -5.11 0.24
CA GLY A 78 4.18 -5.83 0.69
C GLY A 78 5.20 -5.00 1.47
N SER A 79 5.42 -3.73 1.08
CA SER A 79 6.37 -2.85 1.80
C SER A 79 5.90 -2.54 3.22
N ALA A 80 4.60 -2.32 3.41
CA ALA A 80 4.02 -2.09 4.73
C ALA A 80 4.08 -3.36 5.60
N ILE A 81 3.83 -4.53 5.01
CA ILE A 81 3.99 -5.82 5.69
C ILE A 81 5.45 -6.01 6.13
N ALA A 82 6.41 -5.80 5.22
CA ALA A 82 7.83 -5.96 5.52
C ALA A 82 8.33 -5.01 6.64
N ALA A 83 7.80 -3.77 6.68
CA ALA A 83 8.12 -2.82 7.73
C ALA A 83 7.47 -3.16 9.08
N THR A 84 6.27 -3.75 9.06
CA THR A 84 5.50 -4.07 10.27
C THR A 84 5.89 -5.41 10.87
N ALA A 85 6.26 -6.39 10.05
CA ALA A 85 6.56 -7.75 10.49
C ALA A 85 7.57 -7.83 11.63
N PRO A 86 8.75 -7.17 11.57
CA PRO A 86 9.71 -7.17 12.68
C PRO A 86 9.18 -6.46 13.94
N VAL A 87 8.29 -5.48 13.77
CA VAL A 87 7.72 -4.73 14.89
C VAL A 87 6.80 -5.61 15.75
N ILE A 88 6.05 -6.53 15.12
CA ILE A 88 5.11 -7.43 15.81
C ILE A 88 5.66 -8.84 15.99
N ASP A 89 6.92 -9.06 15.67
CA ASP A 89 7.59 -10.35 15.74
C ASP A 89 6.82 -11.45 14.98
N ALA A 90 6.49 -11.14 13.70
CA ALA A 90 5.78 -12.06 12.83
C ALA A 90 6.75 -13.08 12.21
N ASP A 91 6.30 -14.34 12.09
CA ASP A 91 7.09 -15.38 11.45
C ASP A 91 7.00 -15.34 9.90
N ASP A 92 7.94 -16.02 9.22
CA ASP A 92 8.00 -16.05 7.75
C ASP A 92 6.72 -16.59 7.11
N ARG A 93 6.01 -17.50 7.78
CA ARG A 93 4.76 -18.08 7.29
C ARG A 93 3.62 -17.07 7.36
N GLU A 94 3.52 -16.32 8.44
CA GLU A 94 2.53 -15.26 8.62
C GLU A 94 2.75 -14.14 7.59
N ILE A 95 4.02 -13.77 7.37
CA ILE A 95 4.43 -12.79 6.35
C ILE A 95 4.05 -13.27 4.95
N ALA A 96 4.41 -14.51 4.60
CA ALA A 96 4.12 -15.09 3.28
C ALA A 96 2.61 -15.16 3.00
N GLN A 97 1.81 -15.54 3.99
CA GLN A 97 0.35 -15.58 3.87
C GLN A 97 -0.23 -14.19 3.62
N ALA A 98 0.17 -13.20 4.42
CA ALA A 98 -0.31 -11.83 4.27
C ALA A 98 0.07 -11.23 2.90
N ILE A 99 1.33 -11.42 2.47
CA ILE A 99 1.81 -10.94 1.17
C ILE A 99 1.03 -11.60 0.04
N SER A 100 0.84 -12.94 0.07
CA SER A 100 0.15 -13.67 -1.00
C SER A 100 -1.28 -13.19 -1.21
N VAL A 101 -2.02 -12.96 -0.13
CA VAL A 101 -3.39 -12.43 -0.18
C VAL A 101 -3.41 -11.03 -0.80
N ILE A 102 -2.54 -10.14 -0.32
CA ILE A 102 -2.48 -8.76 -0.82
C ILE A 102 -2.11 -8.71 -2.30
N PHE A 103 -1.11 -9.50 -2.73
CA PHE A 103 -0.72 -9.53 -4.15
C PHE A 103 -1.82 -10.09 -5.05
N LEU A 104 -2.52 -11.14 -4.61
CA LEU A 104 -3.64 -11.70 -5.38
C LEU A 104 -4.71 -10.64 -5.65
N PHE A 105 -5.14 -9.92 -4.60
CA PHE A 105 -6.15 -8.86 -4.77
C PHE A 105 -5.64 -7.67 -5.58
N ASN A 106 -4.36 -7.34 -5.52
CA ASN A 106 -3.76 -6.29 -6.34
C ASN A 106 -3.77 -6.64 -7.83
N VAL A 107 -3.47 -7.90 -8.19
CA VAL A 107 -3.54 -8.37 -9.58
C VAL A 107 -4.98 -8.31 -10.09
N ILE A 108 -5.93 -8.79 -9.30
CA ILE A 108 -7.36 -8.72 -9.65
C ILE A 108 -7.78 -7.26 -9.84
N ALA A 109 -7.40 -6.37 -8.92
CA ALA A 109 -7.73 -4.95 -9.00
C ALA A 109 -7.11 -4.28 -10.25
N ALA A 110 -5.87 -4.60 -10.59
CA ALA A 110 -5.21 -4.05 -11.78
C ALA A 110 -5.96 -4.39 -13.08
N LEU A 111 -6.56 -5.58 -13.15
CA LEU A 111 -7.31 -6.04 -14.33
C LEU A 111 -8.75 -5.52 -14.35
N VAL A 112 -9.42 -5.50 -13.20
CA VAL A 112 -10.86 -5.22 -13.09
C VAL A 112 -11.16 -3.73 -12.97
N PHE A 113 -10.33 -2.97 -12.25
CA PHE A 113 -10.65 -1.58 -11.92
C PHE A 113 -10.76 -0.63 -13.13
N PRO A 114 -9.96 -0.75 -14.21
CA PRO A 114 -10.14 0.11 -15.37
C PRO A 114 -11.54 -0.06 -15.99
N THR A 115 -11.98 -1.30 -16.14
CA THR A 115 -13.34 -1.59 -16.65
C THR A 115 -14.41 -1.14 -15.67
N LEU A 116 -14.24 -1.41 -14.39
CA LEU A 116 -15.17 -1.00 -13.33
C LEU A 116 -15.30 0.52 -13.26
N GLY A 117 -14.17 1.25 -13.34
CA GLY A 117 -14.16 2.71 -13.37
C GLY A 117 -14.95 3.30 -14.54
N GLY A 118 -14.82 2.67 -15.74
CA GLY A 118 -15.61 3.03 -16.90
C GLY A 118 -17.11 2.76 -16.70
N MET A 119 -17.47 1.63 -16.10
CA MET A 119 -18.88 1.30 -15.79
C MET A 119 -19.48 2.26 -14.75
N LEU A 120 -18.69 2.73 -13.80
CA LEU A 120 -19.11 3.69 -12.78
C LEU A 120 -19.12 5.14 -13.29
N GLY A 121 -18.68 5.39 -14.51
CA GLY A 121 -18.62 6.73 -15.10
C GLY A 121 -17.62 7.66 -14.40
N LEU A 122 -16.52 7.11 -13.87
CA LEU A 122 -15.50 7.93 -13.18
C LEU A 122 -14.83 8.88 -14.18
N THR A 123 -14.58 10.11 -13.73
CA THR A 123 -13.73 11.06 -14.46
C THR A 123 -12.26 10.59 -14.40
N ASN A 124 -11.42 11.10 -15.29
CA ASN A 124 -9.98 10.76 -15.28
C ASN A 124 -9.33 11.06 -13.92
N GLU A 125 -9.63 12.21 -13.31
CA GLU A 125 -9.14 12.55 -11.97
C GLU A 125 -9.72 11.62 -10.90
N GLY A 126 -11.02 11.32 -10.99
CA GLY A 126 -11.70 10.39 -10.10
C GLY A 126 -11.11 8.98 -10.16
N PHE A 127 -10.80 8.48 -11.36
CA PHE A 127 -10.15 7.19 -11.51
C PHE A 127 -8.71 7.19 -10.99
N GLY A 128 -7.94 8.25 -11.22
CA GLY A 128 -6.59 8.40 -10.66
C GLY A 128 -6.57 8.32 -9.13
N LEU A 129 -7.50 9.03 -8.49
CA LEU A 129 -7.68 8.99 -7.04
C LEU A 129 -8.15 7.61 -6.56
N PHE A 130 -9.13 7.01 -7.24
CA PHE A 130 -9.63 5.67 -6.94
C PHE A 130 -8.54 4.61 -7.05
N ALA A 131 -7.82 4.54 -8.18
CA ALA A 131 -6.75 3.58 -8.38
C ALA A 131 -5.61 3.78 -7.37
N GLY A 132 -5.17 5.02 -7.14
CA GLY A 132 -4.09 5.33 -6.19
C GLY A 132 -4.42 5.02 -4.74
N THR A 133 -5.71 5.09 -4.35
CA THR A 133 -6.15 4.80 -2.97
C THR A 133 -6.65 3.38 -2.75
N ALA A 134 -7.25 2.73 -3.75
CA ALA A 134 -7.84 1.40 -3.60
C ALA A 134 -6.86 0.26 -3.88
N ILE A 135 -5.94 0.44 -4.83
CA ILE A 135 -4.92 -0.56 -5.13
C ILE A 135 -3.72 -0.39 -4.20
N ASN A 136 -3.22 -1.48 -3.60
CA ASN A 136 -2.19 -1.37 -2.57
C ASN A 136 -0.76 -1.38 -3.12
N ASP A 137 -0.49 -2.10 -4.20
CA ASP A 137 0.84 -2.17 -4.80
C ASP A 137 1.04 -1.13 -5.91
N THR A 138 2.21 -0.49 -5.93
CA THR A 138 2.54 0.58 -6.89
C THR A 138 2.56 0.06 -8.34
N SER A 139 3.05 -1.16 -8.57
CA SER A 139 3.09 -1.75 -9.90
C SER A 139 1.68 -2.01 -10.44
N SER A 140 0.78 -2.44 -9.59
CA SER A 140 -0.62 -2.67 -9.93
C SER A 140 -1.40 -1.37 -10.17
N VAL A 141 -1.09 -0.30 -9.41
CA VAL A 141 -1.60 1.07 -9.67
C VAL A 141 -1.15 1.54 -11.05
N THR A 142 0.15 1.40 -11.35
CA THR A 142 0.71 1.78 -12.64
C THR A 142 0.05 1.01 -13.79
N ALA A 143 -0.15 -0.30 -13.64
CA ALA A 143 -0.82 -1.13 -14.64
C ALA A 143 -2.28 -0.69 -14.87
N ALA A 144 -3.05 -0.48 -13.81
CA ALA A 144 -4.43 -0.03 -13.90
C ALA A 144 -4.55 1.36 -14.53
N ALA A 145 -3.68 2.30 -14.13
CA ALA A 145 -3.69 3.66 -14.66
C ALA A 145 -3.25 3.70 -16.14
N SER A 146 -2.25 2.92 -16.53
CA SER A 146 -1.83 2.80 -17.93
C SER A 146 -2.90 2.16 -18.80
N ALA A 147 -3.64 1.16 -18.28
CA ALA A 147 -4.78 0.58 -18.97
C ALA A 147 -5.90 1.61 -19.18
N TRP A 148 -6.19 2.42 -18.15
CA TRP A 148 -7.14 3.53 -18.27
C TRP A 148 -6.72 4.55 -19.32
N ASP A 149 -5.46 5.01 -19.29
CA ASP A 149 -4.92 5.97 -20.24
C ASP A 149 -4.98 5.43 -21.68
N SER A 150 -4.82 4.11 -21.87
CA SER A 150 -4.97 3.46 -23.18
C SER A 150 -6.42 3.48 -23.69
N MET A 151 -7.40 3.41 -22.78
CA MET A 151 -8.83 3.50 -23.11
C MET A 151 -9.33 4.94 -23.28
N HIS A 152 -8.64 5.91 -22.67
CA HIS A 152 -9.00 7.34 -22.66
C HIS A 152 -7.78 8.19 -23.08
N PRO A 153 -7.50 8.30 -24.39
CA PRO A 153 -6.33 9.05 -24.88
C PRO A 153 -6.30 10.50 -24.34
N GLY A 154 -5.15 10.91 -23.79
CA GLY A 154 -4.98 12.24 -23.20
C GLY A 154 -5.39 12.36 -21.72
N ALA A 155 -5.80 11.30 -21.07
CA ALA A 155 -6.25 11.31 -19.68
C ALA A 155 -5.12 11.60 -18.67
N ASN A 156 -3.88 11.11 -18.92
CA ASN A 156 -2.70 11.28 -18.06
C ASN A 156 -2.92 10.85 -16.59
N VAL A 157 -3.70 9.79 -16.39
CA VAL A 157 -4.07 9.31 -15.07
C VAL A 157 -2.91 8.62 -14.37
N LEU A 158 -1.99 8.04 -15.13
CA LEU A 158 -0.79 7.39 -14.58
C LEU A 158 -0.01 8.32 -13.64
N GLU A 159 0.17 9.58 -14.03
CA GLU A 159 0.85 10.57 -13.21
C GLU A 159 0.10 10.83 -11.91
N SER A 160 -1.19 11.15 -11.98
CA SER A 160 -2.00 11.48 -10.80
C SER A 160 -2.17 10.29 -9.85
N ALA A 161 -2.45 9.10 -10.35
CA ALA A 161 -2.56 7.88 -9.54
C ALA A 161 -1.25 7.54 -8.81
N THR A 162 -0.11 7.74 -9.49
CA THR A 162 1.21 7.52 -8.89
C THR A 162 1.48 8.49 -7.75
N VAL A 163 1.19 9.80 -7.93
CA VAL A 163 1.34 10.80 -6.86
C VAL A 163 0.50 10.43 -5.65
N VAL A 164 -0.78 10.14 -5.83
CA VAL A 164 -1.69 9.73 -4.76
C VAL A 164 -1.15 8.52 -4.03
N LYS A 165 -0.65 7.52 -4.78
CA LYS A 165 -0.08 6.30 -4.21
C LYS A 165 1.18 6.56 -3.40
N LEU A 166 2.12 7.35 -3.91
CA LEU A 166 3.37 7.68 -3.22
C LEU A 166 3.08 8.50 -1.95
N THR A 167 2.16 9.44 -2.00
CA THR A 167 1.71 10.20 -0.81
C THR A 167 1.15 9.26 0.26
N ARG A 168 0.33 8.27 -0.12
CA ARG A 168 -0.20 7.25 0.81
C ARG A 168 0.90 6.40 1.42
N THR A 169 1.95 6.09 0.68
CA THR A 169 3.08 5.28 1.16
C THR A 169 3.82 5.96 2.33
N LEU A 170 3.84 7.29 2.41
CA LEU A 170 4.42 8.02 3.54
C LEU A 170 3.74 7.70 4.87
N ALA A 171 2.50 7.21 4.87
CA ALA A 171 1.79 6.79 6.08
C ALA A 171 2.42 5.56 6.77
N ILE A 172 3.36 4.85 6.13
CA ILE A 172 4.14 3.78 6.77
C ILE A 172 4.82 4.31 8.04
N ILE A 173 5.45 5.49 7.96
CA ILE A 173 6.26 6.04 9.06
C ILE A 173 5.43 6.22 10.35
N PRO A 174 4.33 6.99 10.36
CA PRO A 174 3.55 7.17 11.58
C PRO A 174 2.88 5.86 12.05
N ILE A 175 2.43 5.00 11.14
CA ILE A 175 1.75 3.75 11.51
C ILE A 175 2.72 2.77 12.18
N THR A 176 3.92 2.57 11.61
CA THR A 176 4.93 1.69 12.22
C THR A 176 5.44 2.22 13.55
N LEU A 177 5.58 3.55 13.70
CA LEU A 177 5.92 4.17 14.99
C LEU A 177 4.85 3.93 16.05
N VAL A 178 3.57 4.10 15.72
CA VAL A 178 2.47 3.83 16.64
C VAL A 178 2.46 2.36 17.06
N LEU A 179 2.63 1.44 16.11
CA LEU A 179 2.70 0.01 16.40
C LEU A 179 3.90 -0.34 17.28
N ALA A 180 5.06 0.22 17.01
CA ALA A 180 6.27 0.02 17.81
C ALA A 180 6.09 0.53 19.25
N CYS A 181 5.52 1.73 19.42
CA CYS A 181 5.19 2.27 20.73
C CYS A 181 4.18 1.40 21.48
N TRP A 182 3.19 0.88 20.77
CA TRP A 182 2.17 0.00 21.36
C TRP A 182 2.79 -1.33 21.81
N GLN A 183 3.63 -1.95 20.98
CA GLN A 183 4.36 -3.18 21.35
C GLN A 183 5.28 -2.95 22.57
N MET A 184 6.02 -1.86 22.61
CA MET A 184 6.84 -1.51 23.78
C MET A 184 6.01 -1.34 25.04
N HIS A 185 4.82 -0.73 24.94
CA HIS A 185 3.92 -0.57 26.07
C HIS A 185 3.38 -1.92 26.58
N LEU A 186 3.03 -2.84 25.66
CA LEU A 186 2.61 -4.19 26.02
C LEU A 186 3.74 -4.99 26.66
N ALA A 187 4.96 -4.92 26.11
CA ALA A 187 6.14 -5.59 26.68
C ALA A 187 6.46 -5.09 28.10
N ARG A 188 6.36 -3.79 28.36
CA ARG A 188 6.52 -3.21 29.70
C ARG A 188 5.44 -3.69 30.69
N LYS A 189 4.19 -3.83 30.25
CA LYS A 189 3.10 -4.38 31.07
C LYS A 189 3.27 -5.87 31.38
N ALA A 190 3.91 -6.62 30.51
CA ALA A 190 4.20 -8.04 30.69
C ALA A 190 5.45 -8.34 31.55
N GLY A 191 6.13 -7.30 32.09
CA GLY A 191 7.29 -7.45 32.94
C GLY A 191 8.60 -7.80 32.21
N GLY A 192 8.62 -7.64 30.89
CA GLY A 192 9.79 -7.91 30.05
C GLY A 192 10.67 -6.67 29.85
N ASP A 193 11.99 -6.86 29.95
CA ASP A 193 12.98 -5.83 29.65
C ASP A 193 12.90 -5.41 28.18
N ALA A 194 12.73 -4.13 27.93
CA ALA A 194 12.59 -3.53 26.59
C ALA A 194 13.86 -3.66 25.71
N LYS A 195 14.91 -4.32 26.20
CA LYS A 195 16.22 -4.43 25.53
C LYS A 195 16.31 -5.54 24.47
N SER A 196 15.40 -6.52 24.47
CA SER A 196 15.49 -7.65 23.54
C SER A 196 14.79 -7.42 22.18
N THR A 197 14.02 -6.35 22.03
CA THR A 197 13.20 -6.10 20.83
C THR A 197 13.94 -5.30 19.75
N PHE A 198 15.13 -4.75 20.06
CA PHE A 198 15.92 -3.92 19.13
C PHE A 198 17.34 -4.47 18.85
N SER A 199 17.53 -5.77 19.00
CA SER A 199 18.82 -6.37 18.65
C SER A 199 18.82 -7.04 17.28
#